data_aa340011f5779b8866586797ac207828
#
_entry.id   aa340011f5779b8866586797ac207828
#
_cell.length_a   1.000
_cell.length_b   1.000
_cell.length_c   1.000
_cell.angle_alpha   90.00
_cell.angle_beta   90.00
_cell.angle_gamma   90.00
#
_symmetry.space_group_name_H-M   'P 1'
#
loop_
_entity.id
_entity.type
_entity.pdbx_description
1 polymer ?
#
loop_
_entity_poly.entity_id
_entity_poly.type
_entity_poly.pdbx_seq_one_letter_code
_entity_poly.pdbx_strand_id
1 'polypeptide(L)'
;MTFKTDNKRPLIAHLCMLMACVMWGLMSPIGKDAMQHGMDNINLVFMRAAGGALLFWLTSLLCKHEHMPWRDVLAMSGAGLLGLVGNQCCFTIGLSITTPSNASIVTTSLPIFAMILSALILKEPITGKKALGVGIGCSGALILIMSSAAAHDSRIGDIRGDLLCISAQLSFALYLALYRNVLRHYSPITVSKWMFTWAAVLLAPFMLPHAAHTDWSLVTPGAWAGTAFVVFFGTFIAYLLMQTAQKTLRPTVVSIYNYMQPVVAVSVSLAAGMCVFTWKQALAVALVFSGVWLVIKSKSRHDINTQKAAE
;
A
#
# COMPACT_ATOMS: atom_id res chain seq x y z
N MET A 1 -32.53 17.76 -12.15
CA MET A 1 -31.44 17.27 -13.03
C MET A 1 -30.89 15.97 -12.46
N THR A 2 -31.33 14.85 -13.00
CA THR A 2 -30.90 13.50 -12.62
C THR A 2 -29.47 13.31 -13.16
N PHE A 3 -28.48 13.37 -12.28
CA PHE A 3 -27.12 12.98 -12.61
C PHE A 3 -27.11 11.47 -12.94
N LYS A 4 -27.06 11.12 -14.22
CA LYS A 4 -26.65 9.78 -14.66
C LYS A 4 -25.32 9.46 -13.96
N THR A 5 -25.34 8.59 -12.98
CA THR A 5 -24.13 8.04 -12.36
C THR A 5 -23.34 7.32 -13.45
N ASP A 6 -22.27 7.91 -13.89
CA ASP A 6 -21.37 7.35 -14.90
C ASP A 6 -20.84 6.01 -14.37
N ASN A 7 -21.37 4.92 -14.91
CA ASN A 7 -21.11 3.54 -14.46
C ASN A 7 -19.63 3.14 -14.65
N LYS A 8 -18.83 4.00 -15.31
CA LYS A 8 -17.40 3.80 -15.57
C LYS A 8 -16.50 4.18 -14.38
N ARG A 9 -16.94 5.11 -13.51
CA ARG A 9 -16.12 5.58 -12.38
C ARG A 9 -15.69 4.50 -11.38
N PRO A 10 -16.59 3.60 -10.92
CA PRO A 10 -16.18 2.54 -10.00
C PRO A 10 -15.24 1.53 -10.66
N LEU A 11 -15.44 1.18 -11.93
CA LEU A 11 -14.55 0.27 -12.65
C LEU A 11 -13.14 0.83 -12.76
N ILE A 12 -13.01 2.12 -13.13
CA ILE A 12 -11.71 2.81 -13.20
C ILE A 12 -11.01 2.78 -11.84
N ALA A 13 -11.74 3.01 -10.74
CA ALA A 13 -11.16 2.97 -9.41
C ALA A 13 -10.63 1.57 -9.02
N HIS A 14 -11.36 0.51 -9.38
CA HIS A 14 -10.90 -0.87 -9.19
C HIS A 14 -9.66 -1.19 -10.04
N LEU A 15 -9.64 -0.76 -11.30
CA LEU A 15 -8.47 -0.93 -12.18
C LEU A 15 -7.26 -0.16 -11.67
N CYS A 16 -7.44 1.09 -11.23
CA CYS A 16 -6.36 1.88 -10.62
C CYS A 16 -5.77 1.17 -9.40
N MET A 17 -6.63 0.63 -8.52
CA MET A 17 -6.13 -0.07 -7.32
C MET A 17 -5.42 -1.37 -7.66
N LEU A 18 -5.94 -2.14 -8.64
CA LEU A 18 -5.28 -3.35 -9.12
C LEU A 18 -3.90 -3.03 -9.69
N MET A 19 -3.79 -2.01 -10.55
CA MET A 19 -2.51 -1.59 -11.14
C MET A 19 -1.53 -1.09 -10.06
N ALA A 20 -2.00 -0.35 -9.06
CA ALA A 20 -1.15 0.06 -7.92
C ALA A 20 -0.57 -1.17 -7.19
N CYS A 21 -1.39 -2.20 -6.96
CA CYS A 21 -0.92 -3.44 -6.32
C CYS A 21 0.05 -4.22 -7.20
N VAL A 22 -0.12 -4.21 -8.52
CA VAL A 22 0.86 -4.77 -9.47
C VAL A 22 2.20 -4.04 -9.35
N MET A 23 2.19 -2.70 -9.33
CA MET A 23 3.41 -1.91 -9.16
C MET A 23 4.10 -2.22 -7.83
N TRP A 24 3.36 -2.34 -6.73
CA TRP A 24 3.95 -2.71 -5.43
C TRP A 24 4.44 -4.16 -5.38
N GLY A 25 3.75 -5.09 -6.03
CA GLY A 25 4.21 -6.47 -6.16
C GLY A 25 5.54 -6.59 -6.91
N LEU A 26 5.69 -5.83 -8.02
CA LEU A 26 6.93 -5.73 -8.79
C LEU A 26 8.05 -4.98 -8.03
N MET A 27 7.67 -3.97 -7.24
CA MET A 27 8.63 -3.17 -6.46
C MET A 27 9.41 -4.02 -5.45
N SER A 28 8.79 -5.05 -4.88
CA SER A 28 9.43 -5.87 -3.83
C SER A 28 10.70 -6.58 -4.33
N PRO A 29 10.68 -7.39 -5.41
CA PRO A 29 11.89 -8.04 -5.91
C PRO A 29 12.92 -7.04 -6.45
N ILE A 30 12.49 -5.99 -7.18
CA ILE A 30 13.39 -5.00 -7.77
C ILE A 30 14.07 -4.16 -6.68
N GLY A 31 13.32 -3.75 -5.65
CA GLY A 31 13.89 -3.03 -4.52
C GLY A 31 14.88 -3.87 -3.71
N LYS A 32 14.59 -5.18 -3.53
CA LYS A 32 15.51 -6.11 -2.87
C LYS A 32 16.79 -6.29 -3.68
N ASP A 33 16.70 -6.42 -4.99
CA ASP A 33 17.87 -6.51 -5.87
C ASP A 33 18.73 -5.24 -5.78
N ALA A 34 18.12 -4.04 -5.82
CA ALA A 34 18.83 -2.78 -5.64
C ALA A 34 19.55 -2.71 -4.28
N MET A 35 18.92 -3.20 -3.21
CA MET A 35 19.54 -3.24 -1.88
C MET A 35 20.72 -4.21 -1.79
N GLN A 36 20.69 -5.32 -2.53
CA GLN A 36 21.80 -6.27 -2.60
C GLN A 36 23.02 -5.72 -3.40
N HIS A 37 22.79 -4.71 -4.26
CA HIS A 37 23.80 -4.12 -5.13
C HIS A 37 24.19 -2.70 -4.70
N GLY A 38 24.19 -2.44 -3.39
CA GLY A 38 24.78 -1.26 -2.78
C GLY A 38 23.81 -0.15 -2.37
N MET A 39 22.52 -0.24 -2.74
CA MET A 39 21.53 0.73 -2.28
C MET A 39 21.06 0.36 -0.87
N ASP A 40 21.40 1.16 0.13
CA ASP A 40 20.92 0.96 1.50
C ASP A 40 19.41 1.17 1.63
N ASN A 41 18.77 0.39 2.49
CA ASN A 41 17.32 0.42 2.71
C ASN A 41 16.82 1.77 3.25
N ILE A 42 17.59 2.44 4.11
CA ILE A 42 17.26 3.76 4.66
C ILE A 42 17.26 4.80 3.56
N ASN A 43 18.32 4.79 2.73
CA ASN A 43 18.43 5.68 1.58
C ASN A 43 17.32 5.43 0.56
N LEU A 44 16.94 4.17 0.31
CA LEU A 44 15.82 3.83 -0.58
C LEU A 44 14.50 4.43 -0.08
N VAL A 45 14.21 4.33 1.23
CA VAL A 45 13.00 4.93 1.84
C VAL A 45 13.02 6.46 1.69
N PHE A 46 14.17 7.10 1.93
CA PHE A 46 14.30 8.55 1.76
C PHE A 46 14.13 8.98 0.30
N MET A 47 14.77 8.27 -0.64
CA MET A 47 14.59 8.54 -2.08
C MET A 47 13.17 8.36 -2.55
N ARG A 48 12.41 7.42 -2.00
CA ARG A 48 10.98 7.28 -2.27
C ARG A 48 10.19 8.49 -1.77
N ALA A 49 10.48 8.96 -0.56
CA ALA A 49 9.79 10.13 0.00
C ALA A 49 10.14 11.41 -0.75
N ALA A 50 11.42 11.71 -0.91
CA ALA A 50 11.91 12.92 -1.58
C ALA A 50 11.65 12.91 -3.09
N GLY A 51 11.94 11.79 -3.76
CA GLY A 51 11.68 11.61 -5.20
C GLY A 51 10.19 11.62 -5.52
N GLY A 52 9.36 11.00 -4.67
CA GLY A 52 7.90 11.08 -4.78
C GLY A 52 7.41 12.52 -4.64
N ALA A 53 7.88 13.25 -3.62
CA ALA A 53 7.57 14.66 -3.45
C ALA A 53 7.94 15.48 -4.71
N LEU A 54 9.17 15.32 -5.20
CA LEU A 54 9.64 16.01 -6.41
C LEU A 54 8.73 15.72 -7.62
N LEU A 55 8.44 14.45 -7.90
CA LEU A 55 7.61 14.05 -9.03
C LEU A 55 6.17 14.60 -8.92
N PHE A 56 5.58 14.60 -7.72
CA PHE A 56 4.25 15.18 -7.51
C PHE A 56 4.27 16.71 -7.63
N TRP A 57 5.33 17.39 -7.20
CA TRP A 57 5.49 18.82 -7.42
C TRP A 57 5.61 19.17 -8.91
N LEU A 58 6.47 18.47 -9.64
CA LEU A 58 6.62 18.64 -11.09
C LEU A 58 5.29 18.42 -11.83
N THR A 59 4.59 17.34 -11.49
CA THR A 59 3.27 17.04 -12.08
C THR A 59 2.24 18.12 -11.71
N SER A 60 2.30 18.64 -10.49
CA SER A 60 1.40 19.71 -10.02
C SER A 60 1.56 21.00 -10.82
N LEU A 61 2.74 21.29 -11.39
CA LEU A 61 2.97 22.44 -12.28
C LEU A 61 2.24 22.30 -13.61
N LEU A 62 2.00 21.06 -14.06
CA LEU A 62 1.31 20.75 -15.32
C LEU A 62 -0.22 20.68 -15.16
N CYS A 63 -0.70 20.68 -13.93
CA CYS A 63 -2.13 20.57 -13.61
C CYS A 63 -2.72 21.91 -13.20
N LYS A 64 -4.07 22.01 -13.23
CA LYS A 64 -4.75 23.18 -12.70
C LYS A 64 -4.38 23.37 -11.23
N HIS A 65 -3.99 24.60 -10.88
CA HIS A 65 -3.65 24.97 -9.52
C HIS A 65 -4.86 24.77 -8.61
N GLU A 66 -4.73 23.89 -7.63
CA GLU A 66 -5.74 23.64 -6.61
C GLU A 66 -5.24 24.25 -5.29
N HIS A 67 -5.98 25.23 -4.79
CA HIS A 67 -5.64 25.88 -3.53
C HIS A 67 -6.05 24.98 -2.36
N MET A 68 -5.09 24.60 -1.51
CA MET A 68 -5.33 23.90 -0.26
C MET A 68 -5.07 24.87 0.91
N PRO A 69 -6.06 25.16 1.77
CA PRO A 69 -5.88 26.00 2.94
C PRO A 69 -4.76 25.45 3.85
N TRP A 70 -4.03 26.34 4.51
CA TRP A 70 -2.89 25.96 5.35
C TRP A 70 -3.24 24.94 6.44
N ARG A 71 -4.47 24.99 6.97
CA ARG A 71 -4.96 24.00 7.94
C ARG A 71 -4.97 22.59 7.37
N ASP A 72 -5.41 22.44 6.12
CA ASP A 72 -5.44 21.13 5.45
C ASP A 72 -4.04 20.68 5.03
N VAL A 73 -3.17 21.63 4.64
CA VAL A 73 -1.75 21.37 4.40
C VAL A 73 -1.07 20.83 5.66
N LEU A 74 -1.33 21.42 6.82
CA LEU A 74 -0.83 20.91 8.10
C LEU A 74 -1.44 19.54 8.44
N ALA A 75 -2.73 19.34 8.18
CA ALA A 75 -3.36 18.02 8.37
C ALA A 75 -2.68 16.94 7.51
N MET A 76 -2.13 17.28 6.34
CA MET A 76 -1.36 16.35 5.51
C MET A 76 -0.05 15.88 6.17
N SER A 77 0.46 16.58 7.20
CA SER A 77 1.62 16.07 7.98
C SER A 77 1.28 14.76 8.68
N GLY A 78 0.09 14.65 9.25
CA GLY A 78 -0.41 13.41 9.84
C GLY A 78 -0.66 12.33 8.78
N ALA A 79 -1.10 12.69 7.57
CA ALA A 79 -1.21 11.74 6.46
C ALA A 79 0.17 11.22 6.03
N GLY A 80 1.16 12.10 5.92
CA GLY A 80 2.56 11.74 5.66
C GLY A 80 3.15 10.88 6.77
N LEU A 81 2.89 11.24 8.04
CA LEU A 81 3.35 10.48 9.19
C LEU A 81 2.75 9.06 9.21
N LEU A 82 1.44 8.94 9.10
CA LEU A 82 0.76 7.63 9.19
C LEU A 82 0.89 6.80 7.92
N GLY A 83 0.68 7.43 6.75
CA GLY A 83 0.63 6.72 5.47
C GLY A 83 2.00 6.40 4.86
N LEU A 84 3.03 7.15 5.24
CA LEU A 84 4.39 6.97 4.71
C LEU A 84 5.41 6.71 5.82
N VAL A 85 5.70 7.69 6.67
CA VAL A 85 6.78 7.58 7.66
C VAL A 85 6.54 6.41 8.61
N GLY A 86 5.41 6.38 9.31
CA GLY A 86 5.07 5.34 10.28
C GLY A 86 4.97 3.95 9.61
N ASN A 87 4.34 3.88 8.45
CA ASN A 87 4.25 2.63 7.71
C ASN A 87 5.63 2.15 7.23
N GLN A 88 6.39 2.98 6.53
CA GLN A 88 7.66 2.58 5.90
C GLN A 88 8.77 2.34 6.92
N CYS A 89 8.94 3.25 7.90
CA CYS A 89 9.99 3.09 8.91
C CYS A 89 9.74 1.87 9.79
N CYS A 90 8.52 1.72 10.33
CA CYS A 90 8.19 0.56 11.16
C CYS A 90 8.32 -0.76 10.37
N PHE A 91 7.90 -0.77 9.11
CA PHE A 91 8.04 -1.96 8.27
C PHE A 91 9.51 -2.28 7.97
N THR A 92 10.31 -1.30 7.57
CA THR A 92 11.72 -1.49 7.22
C THR A 92 12.55 -1.91 8.42
N ILE A 93 12.38 -1.25 9.58
CA ILE A 93 13.05 -1.64 10.84
C ILE A 93 12.54 -3.01 11.29
N GLY A 94 11.24 -3.26 11.23
CA GLY A 94 10.68 -4.58 11.55
C GLY A 94 11.29 -5.69 10.70
N LEU A 95 11.35 -5.49 9.38
CA LEU A 95 11.92 -6.45 8.43
C LEU A 95 13.43 -6.72 8.66
N SER A 96 14.19 -5.74 9.17
CA SER A 96 15.61 -5.93 9.50
C SER A 96 15.83 -6.84 10.72
N ILE A 97 14.80 -6.97 11.58
CA ILE A 97 14.85 -7.74 12.84
C ILE A 97 14.16 -9.11 12.68
N THR A 98 13.04 -9.16 11.93
CA THR A 98 12.29 -10.40 11.68
C THR A 98 12.61 -11.02 10.32
N THR A 99 12.02 -12.19 10.05
CA THR A 99 12.17 -12.85 8.75
C THR A 99 11.25 -12.20 7.69
N PRO A 100 11.65 -12.21 6.40
CA PRO A 100 10.77 -11.75 5.31
C PRO A 100 9.44 -12.49 5.27
N SER A 101 9.42 -13.76 5.66
CA SER A 101 8.22 -14.60 5.79
C SER A 101 7.25 -14.05 6.82
N ASN A 102 7.74 -13.79 8.05
CA ASN A 102 6.92 -13.24 9.13
C ASN A 102 6.40 -11.84 8.77
N ALA A 103 7.27 -10.96 8.27
CA ALA A 103 6.87 -9.64 7.81
C ALA A 103 5.75 -9.71 6.76
N SER A 104 5.85 -10.63 5.79
CA SER A 104 4.82 -10.84 4.76
C SER A 104 3.51 -11.37 5.35
N ILE A 105 3.57 -12.31 6.31
CA ILE A 105 2.39 -12.80 7.04
C ILE A 105 1.70 -11.65 7.76
N VAL A 106 2.46 -10.81 8.44
CA VAL A 106 1.92 -9.67 9.20
C VAL A 106 1.25 -8.65 8.27
N THR A 107 1.75 -8.43 7.05
CA THR A 107 1.11 -7.49 6.12
C THR A 107 -0.31 -7.89 5.73
N THR A 108 -0.68 -9.17 5.87
CA THR A 108 -2.06 -9.64 5.65
C THR A 108 -3.05 -9.12 6.70
N SER A 109 -2.58 -8.54 7.80
CA SER A 109 -3.43 -7.93 8.83
C SER A 109 -4.05 -6.58 8.40
N LEU A 110 -3.50 -5.92 7.37
CA LEU A 110 -3.97 -4.60 6.93
C LEU A 110 -5.48 -4.54 6.64
N PRO A 111 -6.11 -5.45 5.90
CA PRO A 111 -7.55 -5.40 5.66
C PRO A 111 -8.39 -5.61 6.92
N ILE A 112 -7.86 -6.35 7.91
CA ILE A 112 -8.51 -6.54 9.21
C ILE A 112 -8.53 -5.21 9.96
N PHE A 113 -7.37 -4.52 10.09
CA PHE A 113 -7.30 -3.20 10.71
C PHE A 113 -8.14 -2.16 9.96
N ALA A 114 -8.07 -2.14 8.62
CA ALA A 114 -8.87 -1.23 7.82
C ALA A 114 -10.39 -1.46 7.99
N MET A 115 -10.83 -2.71 8.14
CA MET A 115 -12.23 -3.04 8.41
C MET A 115 -12.67 -2.54 9.79
N ILE A 116 -11.87 -2.80 10.83
CA ILE A 116 -12.17 -2.39 12.21
C ILE A 116 -12.16 -0.86 12.32
N LEU A 117 -11.10 -0.20 11.83
CA LEU A 117 -10.97 1.25 11.89
C LEU A 117 -12.03 1.98 11.05
N SER A 118 -12.40 1.43 9.88
CA SER A 118 -13.51 1.98 9.09
C SER A 118 -14.84 1.86 9.83
N ALA A 119 -15.05 0.80 10.60
CA ALA A 119 -16.26 0.66 11.43
C ALA A 119 -16.27 1.67 12.58
N LEU A 120 -15.15 1.85 13.27
CA LEU A 120 -15.04 2.76 14.42
C LEU A 120 -15.06 4.24 13.99
N ILE A 121 -14.26 4.62 13.00
CA ILE A 121 -14.04 6.03 12.61
C ILE A 121 -15.10 6.49 11.62
N LEU A 122 -15.37 5.70 10.58
CA LEU A 122 -16.30 6.06 9.51
C LEU A 122 -17.71 5.52 9.74
N LYS A 123 -17.91 4.75 10.81
CA LYS A 123 -19.17 4.07 11.13
C LYS A 123 -19.67 3.21 9.97
N GLU A 124 -18.75 2.58 9.23
CA GLU A 124 -19.10 1.61 8.18
C GLU A 124 -19.55 0.29 8.81
N PRO A 125 -20.61 -0.34 8.29
CA PRO A 125 -21.08 -1.61 8.83
C PRO A 125 -20.07 -2.74 8.56
N ILE A 126 -19.85 -3.59 9.57
CA ILE A 126 -19.16 -4.87 9.40
C ILE A 126 -20.22 -5.89 9.03
N THR A 127 -20.39 -6.15 7.74
CA THR A 127 -21.30 -7.18 7.28
C THR A 127 -20.65 -8.55 7.27
N GLY A 128 -21.43 -9.63 7.44
CA GLY A 128 -20.90 -10.99 7.36
C GLY A 128 -20.15 -11.28 6.06
N LYS A 129 -20.64 -10.74 4.92
CA LYS A 129 -19.92 -10.83 3.63
C LYS A 129 -18.57 -10.14 3.65
N LYS A 130 -18.47 -8.97 4.30
CA LYS A 130 -17.19 -8.23 4.42
C LYS A 130 -16.20 -9.01 5.28
N ALA A 131 -16.62 -9.48 6.46
CA ALA A 131 -15.77 -10.26 7.36
C ALA A 131 -15.32 -11.59 6.72
N LEU A 132 -16.24 -12.32 6.10
CA LEU A 132 -15.94 -13.56 5.39
C LEU A 132 -14.96 -13.33 4.24
N GLY A 133 -15.16 -12.28 3.44
CA GLY A 133 -14.27 -11.95 2.32
C GLY A 133 -12.84 -11.58 2.78
N VAL A 134 -12.72 -10.83 3.89
CA VAL A 134 -11.41 -10.53 4.49
C VAL A 134 -10.74 -11.83 4.99
N GLY A 135 -11.48 -12.72 5.66
CA GLY A 135 -10.96 -14.00 6.15
C GLY A 135 -10.50 -14.93 5.02
N ILE A 136 -11.33 -15.09 3.97
CA ILE A 136 -10.98 -15.93 2.80
C ILE A 136 -9.77 -15.36 2.06
N GLY A 137 -9.72 -14.03 1.81
CA GLY A 137 -8.60 -13.39 1.16
C GLY A 137 -7.30 -13.51 1.97
N CYS A 138 -7.39 -13.36 3.30
CA CYS A 138 -6.29 -13.56 4.22
C CYS A 138 -5.75 -15.02 4.14
N SER A 139 -6.62 -16.00 4.19
CA SER A 139 -6.23 -17.42 4.08
C SER A 139 -5.50 -17.70 2.76
N GLY A 140 -5.99 -17.16 1.63
CA GLY A 140 -5.32 -17.30 0.34
C GLY A 140 -3.93 -16.65 0.32
N ALA A 141 -3.80 -15.42 0.83
CA ALA A 141 -2.52 -14.73 0.93
C ALA A 141 -1.52 -15.49 1.82
N LEU A 142 -1.98 -16.01 2.96
CA LEU A 142 -1.15 -16.82 3.87
C LEU A 142 -0.66 -18.10 3.20
N ILE A 143 -1.51 -18.83 2.47
CA ILE A 143 -1.09 -20.05 1.74
C ILE A 143 0.01 -19.71 0.72
N LEU A 144 -0.12 -18.60 -0.03
CA LEU A 144 0.91 -18.17 -0.99
C LEU A 144 2.24 -17.87 -0.28
N ILE A 145 2.20 -17.11 0.80
CA ILE A 145 3.40 -16.69 1.55
C ILE A 145 4.08 -17.91 2.16
N MET A 146 3.32 -18.80 2.82
CA MET A 146 3.87 -20.01 3.44
C MET A 146 4.43 -20.99 2.41
N SER A 147 3.81 -21.12 1.23
CA SER A 147 4.33 -21.96 0.14
C SER A 147 5.66 -21.46 -0.42
N SER A 148 5.87 -20.15 -0.40
CA SER A 148 7.13 -19.52 -0.84
C SER A 148 8.20 -19.58 0.26
N ALA A 149 7.81 -19.48 1.52
CA ALA A 149 8.70 -19.50 2.69
C ALA A 149 9.33 -20.88 2.94
N ALA A 150 8.56 -21.94 2.74
CA ALA A 150 9.02 -23.32 2.95
C ALA A 150 10.24 -23.68 2.07
N ALA A 151 10.53 -22.89 1.05
CA ALA A 151 11.67 -23.08 0.16
C ALA A 151 12.96 -22.37 0.64
N HIS A 152 12.91 -21.48 1.63
CA HIS A 152 14.01 -20.53 1.82
C HIS A 152 14.56 -20.28 3.22
N ASP A 153 13.88 -20.56 4.36
CA ASP A 153 14.49 -20.29 5.65
C ASP A 153 13.82 -20.97 6.85
N SER A 154 14.66 -21.54 7.74
CA SER A 154 14.27 -22.16 9.01
C SER A 154 14.51 -21.24 10.23
N ARG A 155 14.75 -19.94 10.03
CA ARG A 155 14.99 -19.01 11.14
C ARG A 155 13.69 -18.59 11.81
N ILE A 156 13.69 -18.61 13.14
CA ILE A 156 12.61 -18.04 13.96
C ILE A 156 12.78 -16.52 13.94
N GLY A 157 11.74 -15.78 13.51
CA GLY A 157 11.76 -14.31 13.53
C GLY A 157 11.68 -13.75 14.96
N ASP A 158 12.17 -12.53 15.16
CA ASP A 158 12.05 -11.81 16.43
C ASP A 158 10.65 -11.15 16.52
N ILE A 159 9.96 -11.41 17.63
CA ILE A 159 8.65 -10.86 17.94
C ILE A 159 8.64 -9.31 17.92
N ARG A 160 9.77 -8.65 18.23
CA ARG A 160 9.90 -7.21 18.18
C ARG A 160 9.78 -6.69 16.75
N GLY A 161 10.39 -7.40 15.80
CA GLY A 161 10.26 -7.11 14.38
C GLY A 161 8.84 -7.32 13.87
N ASP A 162 8.17 -8.40 14.31
CA ASP A 162 6.78 -8.67 13.97
C ASP A 162 5.84 -7.57 14.50
N LEU A 163 6.03 -7.11 15.75
CA LEU A 163 5.27 -6.01 16.34
C LEU A 163 5.46 -4.67 15.59
N LEU A 164 6.68 -4.38 15.13
CA LEU A 164 6.94 -3.22 14.28
C LEU A 164 6.20 -3.34 12.94
N CYS A 165 6.23 -4.50 12.31
CA CYS A 165 5.47 -4.75 11.09
C CYS A 165 3.95 -4.62 11.30
N ILE A 166 3.40 -5.09 12.44
CA ILE A 166 2.00 -4.88 12.83
C ILE A 166 1.71 -3.38 12.97
N SER A 167 2.57 -2.63 13.65
CA SER A 167 2.45 -1.18 13.83
C SER A 167 2.44 -0.44 12.50
N ALA A 168 3.25 -0.88 11.53
CA ALA A 168 3.25 -0.36 10.17
C ALA A 168 1.89 -0.53 9.48
N GLN A 169 1.27 -1.71 9.59
CA GLN A 169 -0.04 -1.98 8.99
C GLN A 169 -1.15 -1.18 9.68
N LEU A 170 -1.09 -1.08 11.00
CA LEU A 170 -2.03 -0.26 11.77
C LEU A 170 -1.92 1.23 11.39
N SER A 171 -0.70 1.75 11.26
CA SER A 171 -0.42 3.11 10.82
C SER A 171 -1.05 3.41 9.45
N PHE A 172 -0.85 2.50 8.49
CA PHE A 172 -1.43 2.66 7.16
C PHE A 172 -2.96 2.53 7.15
N ALA A 173 -3.53 1.63 7.96
CA ALA A 173 -4.97 1.51 8.11
C ALA A 173 -5.61 2.75 8.74
N LEU A 174 -4.94 3.37 9.73
CA LEU A 174 -5.34 4.66 10.30
C LEU A 174 -5.35 5.77 9.24
N TYR A 175 -4.28 5.86 8.43
CA TYR A 175 -4.25 6.79 7.30
C TYR A 175 -5.46 6.59 6.36
N LEU A 176 -5.75 5.36 5.95
CA LEU A 176 -6.87 5.06 5.07
C LEU A 176 -8.23 5.49 5.65
N ALA A 177 -8.41 5.33 6.97
CA ALA A 177 -9.66 5.64 7.64
C ALA A 177 -9.80 7.14 7.96
N LEU A 178 -8.77 7.77 8.56
CA LEU A 178 -8.82 9.15 9.02
C LEU A 178 -8.85 10.16 7.87
N TYR A 179 -8.06 9.91 6.83
CA TYR A 179 -7.88 10.88 5.72
C TYR A 179 -8.83 10.69 4.56
N ARG A 180 -9.73 9.69 4.62
CA ARG A 180 -10.71 9.41 3.55
C ARG A 180 -11.49 10.64 3.10
N ASN A 181 -11.96 11.46 4.04
CA ASN A 181 -12.77 12.63 3.72
C ASN A 181 -11.95 13.72 3.01
N VAL A 182 -10.71 13.96 3.47
CA VAL A 182 -9.79 14.91 2.83
C VAL A 182 -9.43 14.47 1.42
N LEU A 183 -9.14 13.17 1.24
CA LEU A 183 -8.82 12.58 -0.07
C LEU A 183 -9.94 12.74 -1.11
N ARG A 184 -11.18 12.84 -0.66
CA ARG A 184 -12.33 13.06 -1.56
C ARG A 184 -12.47 14.48 -2.04
N HIS A 185 -12.03 15.47 -1.24
CA HIS A 185 -12.16 16.89 -1.56
C HIS A 185 -11.09 17.37 -2.56
N TYR A 186 -9.84 16.87 -2.39
CA TYR A 186 -8.70 17.35 -3.18
C TYR A 186 -8.32 16.36 -4.29
N SER A 187 -7.58 16.86 -5.29
CA SER A 187 -7.05 16.01 -6.34
C SER A 187 -6.00 15.03 -5.80
N PRO A 188 -5.85 13.83 -6.40
CA PRO A 188 -4.82 12.87 -6.00
C PRO A 188 -3.41 13.46 -6.01
N ILE A 189 -3.14 14.38 -6.96
CA ILE A 189 -1.85 15.05 -7.10
C ILE A 189 -1.61 16.01 -5.93
N THR A 190 -2.60 16.84 -5.58
CA THR A 190 -2.50 17.80 -4.46
C THR A 190 -2.30 17.09 -3.13
N VAL A 191 -3.06 16.02 -2.88
CA VAL A 191 -2.91 15.22 -1.66
C VAL A 191 -1.54 14.58 -1.60
N SER A 192 -1.13 13.87 -2.66
CA SER A 192 0.16 13.19 -2.68
C SER A 192 1.33 14.17 -2.58
N LYS A 193 1.24 15.32 -3.26
CA LYS A 193 2.24 16.37 -3.17
C LYS A 193 2.53 16.75 -1.71
N TRP A 194 1.52 17.12 -0.95
CA TRP A 194 1.70 17.53 0.43
C TRP A 194 2.05 16.38 1.36
N MET A 195 1.44 15.21 1.16
CA MET A 195 1.74 14.01 1.95
C MET A 195 3.21 13.58 1.82
N PHE A 196 3.74 13.54 0.59
CA PHE A 196 5.14 13.19 0.35
C PHE A 196 6.10 14.30 0.78
N THR A 197 5.73 15.57 0.64
CA THR A 197 6.52 16.70 1.16
C THR A 197 6.69 16.58 2.67
N TRP A 198 5.62 16.38 3.42
CA TRP A 198 5.70 16.20 4.87
C TRP A 198 6.47 14.96 5.26
N ALA A 199 6.30 13.85 4.53
CA ALA A 199 7.11 12.65 4.78
C ALA A 199 8.61 12.91 4.57
N ALA A 200 8.99 13.58 3.48
CA ALA A 200 10.38 13.95 3.23
C ALA A 200 10.94 14.88 4.32
N VAL A 201 10.16 15.91 4.73
CA VAL A 201 10.55 16.83 5.82
C VAL A 201 10.71 16.11 7.15
N LEU A 202 9.80 15.21 7.51
CA LEU A 202 9.87 14.45 8.75
C LEU A 202 11.04 13.45 8.77
N LEU A 203 11.38 12.88 7.62
CA LEU A 203 12.49 11.93 7.49
C LEU A 203 13.85 12.61 7.36
N ALA A 204 13.91 13.83 6.84
CA ALA A 204 15.14 14.53 6.54
C ALA A 204 16.14 14.63 7.73
N PRO A 205 15.72 14.96 8.96
CA PRO A 205 16.64 15.06 10.09
C PRO A 205 17.39 13.76 10.41
N PHE A 206 16.77 12.62 10.13
CA PHE A 206 17.33 11.30 10.42
C PHE A 206 18.10 10.73 9.23
N MET A 207 17.62 10.99 8.02
CA MET A 207 18.11 10.34 6.81
C MET A 207 19.15 11.15 6.04
N LEU A 208 19.14 12.48 6.15
CA LEU A 208 20.19 13.30 5.51
C LEU A 208 21.59 13.05 6.08
N PRO A 209 21.79 12.98 7.43
CA PRO A 209 23.09 12.60 7.97
C PRO A 209 23.51 11.20 7.51
N HIS A 210 22.60 10.23 7.49
CA HIS A 210 22.89 8.88 7.00
C HIS A 210 23.31 8.88 5.54
N ALA A 211 22.58 9.57 4.67
CA ALA A 211 22.90 9.71 3.25
C ALA A 211 24.25 10.40 3.00
N ALA A 212 24.62 11.36 3.86
CA ALA A 212 25.94 12.04 3.77
C ALA A 212 27.12 11.13 4.11
N HIS A 213 26.90 10.09 4.92
CA HIS A 213 27.93 9.11 5.28
C HIS A 213 27.91 7.85 4.38
N THR A 214 26.94 7.75 3.47
CA THR A 214 26.84 6.62 2.53
C THR A 214 27.88 6.74 1.41
N ASP A 215 28.61 5.66 1.16
CA ASP A 215 29.49 5.57 0.00
C ASP A 215 28.69 5.24 -1.27
N TRP A 216 28.31 6.28 -1.99
CA TRP A 216 27.52 6.17 -3.21
C TRP A 216 28.27 5.52 -4.39
N SER A 217 29.60 5.38 -4.30
CA SER A 217 30.39 4.73 -5.34
C SER A 217 30.17 3.22 -5.39
N LEU A 218 29.70 2.63 -4.28
CA LEU A 218 29.37 1.20 -4.19
C LEU A 218 28.03 0.84 -4.86
N VAL A 219 27.20 1.84 -5.16
CA VAL A 219 25.89 1.61 -5.78
C VAL A 219 26.05 1.37 -7.27
N THR A 220 25.71 0.15 -7.70
CA THR A 220 25.84 -0.23 -9.10
C THR A 220 24.83 0.51 -10.00
N PRO A 221 25.11 0.67 -11.32
CA PRO A 221 24.14 1.24 -12.25
C PRO A 221 22.79 0.50 -12.26
N GLY A 222 22.79 -0.83 -12.08
CA GLY A 222 21.58 -1.64 -11.93
C GLY A 222 20.77 -1.26 -10.69
N ALA A 223 21.43 -1.04 -9.54
CA ALA A 223 20.77 -0.61 -8.31
C ALA A 223 20.16 0.81 -8.46
N TRP A 224 20.82 1.72 -9.17
CA TRP A 224 20.25 3.02 -9.52
C TRP A 224 19.00 2.91 -10.40
N ALA A 225 19.05 2.04 -11.43
CA ALA A 225 17.88 1.77 -12.28
C ALA A 225 16.71 1.14 -11.48
N GLY A 226 17.03 0.19 -10.59
CA GLY A 226 16.06 -0.39 -9.66
C GLY A 226 15.45 0.64 -8.72
N THR A 227 16.25 1.52 -8.16
CA THR A 227 15.80 2.64 -7.31
C THR A 227 14.91 3.61 -8.09
N ALA A 228 15.28 3.98 -9.29
CA ALA A 228 14.46 4.82 -10.17
C ALA A 228 13.10 4.16 -10.46
N PHE A 229 13.08 2.84 -10.74
CA PHE A 229 11.84 2.09 -10.89
C PHE A 229 10.97 2.14 -9.62
N VAL A 230 11.56 1.92 -8.45
CA VAL A 230 10.86 1.95 -7.15
C VAL A 230 10.28 3.34 -6.88
N VAL A 231 11.02 4.41 -7.17
CA VAL A 231 10.56 5.80 -7.00
C VAL A 231 9.46 6.14 -8.00
N PHE A 232 9.65 5.83 -9.28
CA PHE A 232 8.71 6.24 -10.32
C PHE A 232 7.44 5.36 -10.33
N PHE A 233 7.60 4.04 -10.48
CA PHE A 233 6.45 3.13 -10.59
C PHE A 233 5.91 2.73 -9.22
N GLY A 234 6.76 2.28 -8.30
CA GLY A 234 6.37 1.80 -6.98
C GLY A 234 5.94 2.90 -6.01
N THR A 235 6.28 4.15 -6.30
CA THR A 235 5.92 5.28 -5.44
C THR A 235 5.03 6.28 -6.19
N PHE A 236 5.53 6.99 -7.18
CA PHE A 236 4.75 8.05 -7.84
C PHE A 236 3.49 7.51 -8.54
N ILE A 237 3.63 6.57 -9.48
CA ILE A 237 2.49 6.01 -10.21
C ILE A 237 1.56 5.22 -9.28
N ALA A 238 2.11 4.35 -8.43
CA ALA A 238 1.30 3.52 -7.55
C ALA A 238 0.45 4.36 -6.57
N TYR A 239 1.02 5.40 -5.95
CA TYR A 239 0.27 6.28 -5.06
C TYR A 239 -0.73 7.16 -5.81
N LEU A 240 -0.41 7.63 -7.02
CA LEU A 240 -1.36 8.36 -7.86
C LEU A 240 -2.60 7.49 -8.17
N LEU A 241 -2.38 6.24 -8.55
CA LEU A 241 -3.45 5.28 -8.83
C LEU A 241 -4.24 4.94 -7.57
N MET A 242 -3.56 4.66 -6.46
CA MET A 242 -4.20 4.39 -5.17
C MET A 242 -5.05 5.58 -4.69
N GLN A 243 -4.53 6.80 -4.73
CA GLN A 243 -5.26 8.00 -4.33
C GLN A 243 -6.48 8.24 -5.22
N THR A 244 -6.35 7.97 -6.52
CA THR A 244 -7.48 8.02 -7.47
C THR A 244 -8.55 6.99 -7.10
N ALA A 245 -8.17 5.78 -6.75
CA ALA A 245 -9.08 4.73 -6.30
C ALA A 245 -9.77 5.08 -4.98
N GLN A 246 -9.05 5.66 -4.02
CA GLN A 246 -9.57 6.05 -2.71
C GLN A 246 -10.67 7.12 -2.77
N LYS A 247 -10.74 7.91 -3.83
CA LYS A 247 -11.85 8.86 -4.04
C LYS A 247 -13.21 8.14 -4.13
N THR A 248 -13.21 6.94 -4.64
CA THR A 248 -14.44 6.17 -4.89
C THR A 248 -14.56 4.97 -3.97
N LEU A 249 -13.46 4.23 -3.76
CA LEU A 249 -13.45 3.00 -2.99
C LEU A 249 -13.42 3.27 -1.47
N ARG A 250 -13.98 2.33 -0.72
CA ARG A 250 -13.91 2.34 0.76
C ARG A 250 -12.53 1.87 1.23
N PRO A 251 -12.03 2.32 2.40
CA PRO A 251 -10.74 1.88 2.95
C PRO A 251 -10.58 0.36 3.01
N THR A 252 -11.62 -0.37 3.43
CA THR A 252 -11.60 -1.84 3.45
C THR A 252 -11.46 -2.44 2.05
N VAL A 253 -12.06 -1.81 1.01
CA VAL A 253 -11.91 -2.28 -0.36
C VAL A 253 -10.51 -1.99 -0.89
N VAL A 254 -9.96 -0.82 -0.58
CA VAL A 254 -8.58 -0.46 -0.93
C VAL A 254 -7.59 -1.42 -0.28
N SER A 255 -7.75 -1.69 1.02
CA SER A 255 -6.81 -2.54 1.77
C SER A 255 -6.83 -4.00 1.32
N ILE A 256 -7.99 -4.58 0.95
CA ILE A 256 -8.05 -5.99 0.54
C ILE A 256 -7.33 -6.24 -0.79
N TYR A 257 -7.19 -5.24 -1.64
CA TYR A 257 -6.38 -5.34 -2.85
C TYR A 257 -4.90 -5.65 -2.57
N ASN A 258 -4.39 -5.35 -1.35
CA ASN A 258 -3.01 -5.72 -0.98
C ASN A 258 -2.76 -7.22 -1.01
N TYR A 259 -3.81 -8.06 -0.89
CA TYR A 259 -3.67 -9.50 -1.10
C TYR A 259 -3.30 -9.89 -2.54
N MET A 260 -3.42 -8.97 -3.48
CA MET A 260 -2.95 -9.17 -4.85
C MET A 260 -1.42 -9.13 -4.97
N GLN A 261 -0.72 -8.47 -4.04
CA GLN A 261 0.75 -8.36 -4.10
C GLN A 261 1.46 -9.72 -4.06
N PRO A 262 1.15 -10.65 -3.14
CA PRO A 262 1.71 -11.99 -3.19
C PRO A 262 1.39 -12.75 -4.49
N VAL A 263 0.18 -12.53 -5.05
CA VAL A 263 -0.21 -13.14 -6.34
C VAL A 263 0.70 -12.64 -7.46
N VAL A 264 0.94 -11.33 -7.52
CA VAL A 264 1.85 -10.72 -8.51
C VAL A 264 3.27 -11.23 -8.30
N ALA A 265 3.77 -11.27 -7.05
CA ALA A 265 5.12 -11.76 -6.77
C ALA A 265 5.33 -13.20 -7.23
N VAL A 266 4.37 -14.09 -6.97
CA VAL A 266 4.41 -15.49 -7.44
C VAL A 266 4.34 -15.54 -8.97
N SER A 267 3.48 -14.75 -9.61
CA SER A 267 3.37 -14.72 -11.07
C SER A 267 4.66 -14.28 -11.75
N VAL A 268 5.35 -13.29 -11.18
CA VAL A 268 6.66 -12.83 -11.67
C VAL A 268 7.72 -13.90 -11.49
N SER A 269 7.75 -14.56 -10.33
CA SER A 269 8.70 -15.65 -10.07
C SER A 269 8.51 -16.84 -11.01
N LEU A 270 7.25 -17.15 -11.37
CA LEU A 270 6.93 -18.15 -12.38
C LEU A 270 7.42 -17.76 -13.78
N ALA A 271 7.13 -16.52 -14.19
CA ALA A 271 7.54 -16.00 -15.51
C ALA A 271 9.07 -15.93 -15.65
N ALA A 272 9.78 -15.69 -14.55
CA ALA A 272 11.24 -15.71 -14.47
C ALA A 272 11.84 -17.13 -14.34
N GLY A 273 11.03 -18.19 -14.32
CA GLY A 273 11.49 -19.57 -14.18
C GLY A 273 12.08 -19.89 -12.79
N MET A 274 11.85 -19.02 -11.79
CA MET A 274 12.41 -19.19 -10.45
C MET A 274 11.62 -20.18 -9.57
N CYS A 275 10.39 -20.51 -9.97
CA CYS A 275 9.56 -21.47 -9.24
C CYS A 275 8.66 -22.26 -10.19
N VAL A 276 8.15 -23.41 -9.72
CA VAL A 276 7.17 -24.25 -10.43
C VAL A 276 5.78 -23.98 -9.86
N PHE A 277 4.80 -23.85 -10.74
CA PHE A 277 3.42 -23.63 -10.34
C PHE A 277 2.84 -24.89 -9.66
N THR A 278 2.35 -24.70 -8.44
CA THR A 278 1.76 -25.78 -7.66
C THR A 278 0.24 -25.62 -7.55
N TRP A 279 -0.50 -26.72 -7.39
CA TRP A 279 -1.93 -26.68 -7.17
C TRP A 279 -2.33 -25.86 -5.92
N LYS A 280 -1.46 -25.85 -4.89
CA LYS A 280 -1.66 -25.02 -3.68
C LYS A 280 -1.67 -23.52 -4.02
N GLN A 281 -0.80 -23.09 -4.91
CA GLN A 281 -0.77 -21.71 -5.40
C GLN A 281 -2.02 -21.37 -6.21
N ALA A 282 -2.52 -22.30 -7.06
CA ALA A 282 -3.76 -22.11 -7.79
C ALA A 282 -4.96 -21.91 -6.84
N LEU A 283 -5.08 -22.76 -5.81
CA LEU A 283 -6.12 -22.64 -4.78
C LEU A 283 -6.00 -21.30 -4.03
N ALA A 284 -4.80 -20.92 -3.63
CA ALA A 284 -4.54 -19.69 -2.91
C ALA A 284 -4.92 -18.45 -3.74
N VAL A 285 -4.57 -18.42 -5.02
CA VAL A 285 -4.98 -17.35 -5.95
C VAL A 285 -6.50 -17.26 -6.05
N ALA A 286 -7.19 -18.40 -6.20
CA ALA A 286 -8.65 -18.46 -6.25
C ALA A 286 -9.30 -17.92 -4.96
N LEU A 287 -8.73 -18.25 -3.78
CA LEU A 287 -9.18 -17.71 -2.49
C LEU A 287 -9.00 -16.19 -2.41
N VAL A 288 -7.84 -15.66 -2.85
CA VAL A 288 -7.59 -14.21 -2.87
C VAL A 288 -8.64 -13.49 -3.72
N PHE A 289 -8.87 -13.94 -4.96
CA PHE A 289 -9.87 -13.33 -5.85
C PHE A 289 -11.29 -13.43 -5.29
N SER A 290 -11.65 -14.57 -4.70
CA SER A 290 -12.94 -14.77 -4.06
C SER A 290 -13.15 -13.82 -2.87
N GLY A 291 -12.11 -13.65 -2.03
CA GLY A 291 -12.11 -12.72 -0.91
C GLY A 291 -12.30 -11.27 -1.36
N VAL A 292 -11.53 -10.84 -2.36
CA VAL A 292 -11.64 -9.50 -2.96
C VAL A 292 -13.06 -9.26 -3.50
N TRP A 293 -13.58 -10.22 -4.25
CA TRP A 293 -14.94 -10.14 -4.81
C TRP A 293 -16.03 -10.00 -3.74
N LEU A 294 -15.96 -10.81 -2.67
CA LEU A 294 -16.92 -10.75 -1.57
C LEU A 294 -16.91 -9.39 -0.86
N VAL A 295 -15.73 -8.81 -0.62
CA VAL A 295 -15.62 -7.49 0.02
C VAL A 295 -16.15 -6.39 -0.90
N ILE A 296 -15.87 -6.44 -2.19
CA ILE A 296 -16.39 -5.48 -3.18
C ILE A 296 -17.92 -5.51 -3.18
N LYS A 297 -18.51 -6.71 -3.16
CA LYS A 297 -19.98 -6.94 -3.16
C LYS A 297 -20.64 -6.73 -1.79
N SER A 298 -19.89 -6.39 -0.72
CA SER A 298 -20.46 -6.12 0.59
C SER A 298 -21.19 -4.78 0.64
N LYS A 299 -22.34 -4.71 1.34
CA LYS A 299 -23.13 -3.49 1.48
C LYS A 299 -22.34 -2.37 2.18
N SER A 300 -22.48 -1.14 1.69
CA SER A 300 -22.01 0.08 2.34
C SER A 300 -23.06 0.60 3.34
N ARG A 301 -22.68 1.59 4.15
CA ARG A 301 -23.63 2.31 5.01
C ARG A 301 -24.73 3.01 4.19
N HIS A 302 -24.34 3.57 3.04
CA HIS A 302 -25.28 4.21 2.13
C HIS A 302 -26.32 3.19 1.61
N ASP A 303 -25.88 2.00 1.19
CA ASP A 303 -26.77 0.96 0.67
C ASP A 303 -27.79 0.50 1.73
N ILE A 304 -27.32 0.34 2.99
CA ILE A 304 -28.19 -0.05 4.12
C ILE A 304 -29.19 1.05 4.44
N ASN A 305 -28.77 2.33 4.45
CA ASN A 305 -29.66 3.44 4.74
C ASN A 305 -30.71 3.63 3.62
N THR A 306 -30.31 3.45 2.36
CA THR A 306 -31.23 3.53 1.23
C THR A 306 -32.27 2.40 1.27
N GLN A 307 -31.86 1.20 1.66
CA GLN A 307 -32.77 0.08 1.82
C GLN A 307 -33.77 0.33 2.96
N LYS A 308 -33.32 0.83 4.12
CA LYS A 308 -34.20 1.20 5.24
C LYS A 308 -35.15 2.37 4.95
N ALA A 309 -34.82 3.22 4.01
CA ALA A 309 -35.67 4.34 3.59
C ALA A 309 -36.72 3.90 2.53
N ALA A 310 -36.53 2.72 1.93
CA ALA A 310 -37.45 2.14 0.93
C ALA A 310 -38.41 1.11 1.54
N GLU A 311 -38.16 0.67 2.77
CA GLU A 311 -39.06 -0.14 3.63
C GLU A 311 -39.95 0.78 4.48
#